data_ab7b537a150ebb4d505e066ad97e919f
#
_entry.id   ab7b537a150ebb4d505e066ad97e919f
#
_cell.length_a   1.000
_cell.length_b   1.000
_cell.length_c   1.000
_cell.angle_alpha   90.00
_cell.angle_beta   90.00
_cell.angle_gamma   90.00
#
_symmetry.space_group_name_H-M   'P 1'
#
loop_
_entity.id
_entity.type
_entity.pdbx_description
1 polymer ?
#
loop_
_entity_poly.entity_id
_entity_poly.type
_entity_poly.pdbx_seq_one_letter_code
_entity_poly.pdbx_strand_id
1 'polypeptide(L)'
;PLAVVQWDQPTLEATLANPSRPLTCWPGEVFFQPILANPFWRSPQGDHLGQRYAYLKQLLWSTLTEIHTYRSTAPEVTLYLIGRHPSGLYLGLRTLAVET
;
A
#
# COMPACT_ATOMS: atom_id res chain seq x y z
N PRO A 1 8.72 -6.67 3.84
CA PRO A 1 7.80 -7.65 3.25
C PRO A 1 6.39 -7.10 3.13
N LEU A 2 5.75 -7.42 2.00
CA LEU A 2 4.38 -7.04 1.75
C LEU A 2 3.43 -8.09 2.33
N ALA A 3 2.36 -7.62 2.97
CA ALA A 3 1.28 -8.48 3.41
C ALA A 3 -0.02 -8.06 2.73
N VAL A 4 -0.87 -9.03 2.42
CA VAL A 4 -2.19 -8.77 1.86
C VAL A 4 -3.14 -8.36 2.98
N VAL A 5 -3.96 -7.34 2.71
CA VAL A 5 -4.96 -6.84 3.64
C VAL A 5 -6.34 -7.04 3.03
N GLN A 6 -7.26 -7.54 3.84
CA GLN A 6 -8.67 -7.67 3.46
C GLN A 6 -9.53 -7.20 4.63
N TRP A 7 -10.25 -6.10 4.42
CA TRP A 7 -11.10 -5.49 5.45
C TRP A 7 -12.54 -5.34 4.95
N ASP A 8 -13.49 -5.55 5.86
CA ASP A 8 -14.86 -5.06 5.63
C ASP A 8 -14.92 -3.56 5.97
N GLN A 9 -16.05 -2.92 5.66
CA GLN A 9 -16.19 -1.48 5.90
C GLN A 9 -16.05 -1.10 7.36
N PRO A 10 -16.67 -1.80 8.34
CA PRO A 10 -16.47 -1.47 9.75
C PRO A 10 -15.02 -1.56 10.20
N THR A 11 -14.27 -2.56 9.72
CA THR A 11 -12.86 -2.70 10.05
C THR A 11 -12.04 -1.56 9.49
N LEU A 12 -12.29 -1.16 8.23
CA LEU A 12 -11.63 -0.01 7.64
C LEU A 12 -11.87 1.25 8.46
N GLU A 13 -13.13 1.54 8.78
CA GLU A 13 -13.50 2.73 9.54
C GLU A 13 -12.84 2.74 10.92
N ALA A 14 -12.84 1.60 11.60
CA ALA A 14 -12.22 1.48 12.92
C ALA A 14 -10.71 1.69 12.85
N THR A 15 -10.06 1.17 11.81
CA THR A 15 -8.62 1.32 11.63
C THR A 15 -8.25 2.78 11.35
N LEU A 16 -9.01 3.46 10.49
CA LEU A 16 -8.75 4.86 10.15
C LEU A 16 -9.05 5.82 11.29
N ALA A 17 -9.99 5.46 12.17
CA ALA A 17 -10.41 6.30 13.29
C ALA A 17 -9.64 6.01 14.58
N ASN A 18 -8.71 5.08 14.59
CA ASN A 18 -7.99 4.68 15.79
C ASN A 18 -7.08 5.82 16.30
N PRO A 19 -7.37 6.44 17.47
CA PRO A 19 -6.57 7.55 17.98
C PRO A 19 -5.18 7.13 18.46
N SER A 20 -4.97 5.85 18.76
CA SER A 20 -3.65 5.32 19.16
C SER A 20 -2.71 5.15 17.97
N ARG A 21 -3.25 5.09 16.77
CA ARG A 21 -2.47 4.95 15.52
C ARG A 21 -3.04 5.87 14.45
N PRO A 22 -2.79 7.17 14.55
CA PRO A 22 -3.30 8.10 13.54
C PRO A 22 -2.65 7.82 12.18
N LEU A 23 -3.47 7.86 11.15
CA LEU A 23 -3.03 7.64 9.77
C LEU A 23 -3.27 8.89 8.95
N THR A 24 -2.32 9.21 8.06
CA THR A 24 -2.48 10.24 7.06
C THR A 24 -2.83 9.59 5.73
N CYS A 25 -3.69 10.25 4.96
CA CYS A 25 -4.16 9.76 3.67
C CYS A 25 -3.38 10.43 2.54
N TRP A 26 -2.91 9.64 1.60
CA TRP A 26 -2.15 10.08 0.43
C TRP A 26 -2.71 9.44 -0.82
N PRO A 27 -2.43 9.99 -2.02
CA PRO A 27 -2.80 9.30 -3.26
C PRO A 27 -2.22 7.89 -3.32
N GLY A 28 -2.94 6.97 -4.00
CA GLY A 28 -2.53 5.58 -4.07
C GLY A 28 -1.13 5.37 -4.65
N GLU A 29 -0.73 6.19 -5.61
CA GLU A 29 0.58 6.09 -6.26
C GLU A 29 1.74 6.25 -5.28
N VAL A 30 1.53 6.96 -4.18
CA VAL A 30 2.59 7.21 -3.18
C VAL A 30 3.13 5.91 -2.58
N PHE A 31 2.30 4.87 -2.48
CA PHE A 31 2.74 3.58 -1.95
C PHE A 31 3.86 2.97 -2.79
N PHE A 32 3.73 3.03 -4.11
CA PHE A 32 4.68 2.38 -5.02
C PHE A 32 5.82 3.27 -5.46
N GLN A 33 5.73 4.60 -5.27
CA GLN A 33 6.77 5.52 -5.73
C GLN A 33 8.17 5.16 -5.21
N PRO A 34 8.38 4.96 -3.91
CA PRO A 34 9.71 4.60 -3.41
C PRO A 34 10.19 3.25 -3.95
N ILE A 35 9.26 2.30 -4.11
CA ILE A 35 9.58 0.96 -4.60
C ILE A 35 10.04 1.03 -6.05
N LEU A 36 9.23 1.65 -6.93
CA LEU A 36 9.50 1.66 -8.37
C LEU A 36 10.63 2.61 -8.74
N ALA A 37 10.93 3.60 -7.91
CA ALA A 37 12.02 4.53 -8.13
C ALA A 37 13.37 4.01 -7.63
N ASN A 38 13.41 2.90 -6.92
CA ASN A 38 14.63 2.35 -6.36
C ASN A 38 15.59 1.90 -7.47
N PRO A 39 16.83 2.42 -7.50
CA PRO A 39 17.81 2.04 -8.53
C PRO A 39 18.11 0.53 -8.58
N PHE A 40 17.90 -0.19 -7.48
CA PHE A 40 18.08 -1.64 -7.44
C PHE A 40 17.29 -2.35 -8.55
N TRP A 41 16.08 -1.85 -8.86
CA TRP A 41 15.22 -2.46 -9.87
C TRP A 41 15.74 -2.30 -11.30
N ARG A 42 16.77 -1.45 -11.49
CA ARG A 42 17.45 -1.26 -12.77
C ARG A 42 18.67 -2.15 -12.91
N SER A 43 19.06 -2.86 -11.86
CA SER A 43 20.15 -3.81 -11.89
C SER A 43 19.67 -5.15 -12.45
N PRO A 44 20.59 -6.01 -12.96
CA PRO A 44 20.18 -7.34 -13.44
C PRO A 44 19.51 -8.18 -12.35
N GLN A 45 19.93 -8.01 -11.09
CA GLN A 45 19.36 -8.76 -9.97
C GLN A 45 17.98 -8.26 -9.56
N GLY A 46 17.70 -6.96 -9.73
CA GLY A 46 16.47 -6.34 -9.27
C GLY A 46 15.41 -6.17 -10.34
N ASP A 47 15.77 -6.22 -11.61
CA ASP A 47 14.86 -5.92 -12.72
C ASP A 47 13.61 -6.81 -12.69
N HIS A 48 13.80 -8.10 -12.48
CA HIS A 48 12.70 -9.05 -12.43
C HIS A 48 11.71 -8.73 -11.30
N LEU A 49 12.20 -8.39 -10.11
CA LEU A 49 11.34 -8.01 -8.99
C LEU A 49 10.65 -6.67 -9.26
N GLY A 50 11.35 -5.72 -9.85
CA GLY A 50 10.75 -4.44 -10.25
C GLY A 50 9.60 -4.61 -11.21
N GLN A 51 9.74 -5.50 -12.20
CA GLN A 51 8.67 -5.82 -13.13
C GLN A 51 7.47 -6.46 -12.42
N ARG A 52 7.70 -7.31 -11.44
CA ARG A 52 6.63 -7.94 -10.66
C ARG A 52 5.87 -6.90 -9.83
N TYR A 53 6.55 -5.94 -9.23
CA TYR A 53 5.89 -4.85 -8.50
C TYR A 53 5.07 -3.96 -9.44
N ALA A 54 5.59 -3.66 -10.62
CA ALA A 54 4.86 -2.88 -11.61
C ALA A 54 3.60 -3.61 -12.08
N TYR A 55 3.68 -4.92 -12.30
CA TYR A 55 2.54 -5.76 -12.66
C TYR A 55 1.51 -5.79 -11.53
N LEU A 56 1.95 -5.95 -10.29
CA LEU A 56 1.06 -5.94 -9.13
C LEU A 56 0.29 -4.61 -9.03
N LYS A 57 0.99 -3.49 -9.22
CA LYS A 57 0.35 -2.18 -9.24
C LYS A 57 -0.73 -2.12 -10.33
N GLN A 58 -0.41 -2.55 -11.53
CA GLN A 58 -1.36 -2.56 -12.64
C GLN A 58 -2.58 -3.41 -12.33
N LEU A 59 -2.38 -4.58 -11.75
CA LEU A 59 -3.47 -5.47 -11.35
C LEU A 59 -4.38 -4.81 -10.33
N LEU A 60 -3.82 -4.19 -9.30
CA LEU A 60 -4.60 -3.51 -8.26
C LEU A 60 -5.41 -2.37 -8.85
N TRP A 61 -4.81 -1.54 -9.71
CA TRP A 61 -5.51 -0.41 -10.32
C TRP A 61 -6.61 -0.83 -11.29
N SER A 62 -6.49 -2.01 -11.90
CA SER A 62 -7.54 -2.54 -12.78
C SER A 62 -8.68 -3.21 -12.01
N THR A 63 -8.44 -3.64 -10.78
CA THR A 63 -9.40 -4.41 -9.98
C THR A 63 -10.11 -3.56 -8.94
N LEU A 64 -9.42 -2.57 -8.35
CA LEU A 64 -9.91 -1.78 -7.23
C LEU A 64 -10.24 -0.35 -7.67
N THR A 65 -11.17 0.27 -6.93
CA THR A 65 -11.49 1.70 -7.07
C THR A 65 -11.18 2.41 -5.76
N GLU A 66 -11.15 3.75 -5.80
CA GLU A 66 -10.92 4.58 -4.61
C GLU A 66 -9.64 4.16 -3.86
N ILE A 67 -8.55 3.99 -4.60
CA ILE A 67 -7.28 3.51 -4.05
C ILE A 67 -6.56 4.66 -3.37
N HIS A 68 -6.21 4.45 -2.09
CA HIS A 68 -5.48 5.44 -1.29
C HIS A 68 -4.34 4.77 -0.53
N THR A 69 -3.31 5.56 -0.24
CA THR A 69 -2.23 5.16 0.65
C THR A 69 -2.49 5.77 2.03
N TYR A 70 -2.37 4.96 3.07
CA TYR A 70 -2.45 5.43 4.45
C TYR A 70 -1.12 5.18 5.13
N ARG A 71 -0.65 6.17 5.87
CA ARG A 71 0.66 6.13 6.50
C ARG A 71 0.54 6.48 7.98
N SER A 72 1.12 5.63 8.83
CA SER A 72 1.24 5.93 10.26
C SER A 72 2.42 6.86 10.53
N THR A 73 2.49 7.41 11.74
CA THR A 73 3.56 8.31 12.15
C THR A 73 4.80 7.54 12.64
N ALA A 74 5.96 8.19 12.55
CA ALA A 74 7.22 7.66 13.08
C ALA A 74 7.12 7.33 14.58
N PRO A 75 8.02 6.49 15.16
CA PRO A 75 9.24 5.98 14.52
C PRO A 75 9.04 4.77 13.62
N GLU A 76 8.03 3.97 13.87
CA GLU A 76 7.74 2.79 13.06
C GLU A 76 6.58 3.11 12.13
N VAL A 77 6.89 3.26 10.83
CA VAL A 77 5.91 3.66 9.83
C VAL A 77 5.31 2.42 9.16
N THR A 78 3.99 2.30 9.28
CA THR A 78 3.22 1.31 8.54
C THR A 78 2.58 2.01 7.35
N LEU A 79 2.73 1.42 6.17
CA LEU A 79 2.08 1.89 4.94
C LEU A 79 1.01 0.90 4.53
N TYR A 80 -0.18 1.42 4.27
CA TYR A 80 -1.30 0.65 3.72
C TYR A 80 -1.67 1.18 2.35
N LEU A 81 -1.85 0.29 1.40
CA LEU A 81 -2.49 0.62 0.13
C LEU A 81 -3.84 -0.06 0.12
N ILE A 82 -4.92 0.71 0.13
CA ILE A 82 -6.28 0.17 0.26
C ILE A 82 -7.15 0.69 -0.87
N GLY A 83 -7.87 -0.20 -1.52
CA GLY A 83 -8.86 0.13 -2.52
C GLY A 83 -10.14 -0.67 -2.32
N ARG A 84 -11.24 -0.19 -2.93
CA ARG A 84 -12.54 -0.84 -2.83
C ARG A 84 -12.70 -1.89 -3.92
N HIS A 85 -13.03 -3.10 -3.52
CA HIS A 85 -13.34 -4.18 -4.44
C HIS A 85 -14.84 -4.18 -4.77
N PRO A 86 -15.26 -4.64 -5.98
CA PRO A 86 -16.67 -4.71 -6.35
C PRO A 86 -17.53 -5.54 -5.39
N SER A 87 -16.94 -6.48 -4.64
CA SER A 87 -17.65 -7.25 -3.61
C SER A 87 -18.08 -6.43 -2.41
N GLY A 88 -17.60 -5.17 -2.27
CA GLY A 88 -17.82 -4.34 -1.10
C GLY A 88 -16.73 -4.46 -0.05
N LEU A 89 -15.78 -5.36 -0.21
CA LEU A 89 -14.61 -5.46 0.65
C LEU A 89 -13.55 -4.46 0.25
N TYR A 90 -12.67 -4.14 1.20
CA TYR A 90 -11.50 -3.31 0.95
C TYR A 90 -10.27 -4.21 0.95
N LEU A 91 -9.55 -4.20 -0.15
CA LEU A 91 -8.38 -5.04 -0.36
C LEU A 91 -7.14 -4.18 -0.60
N GLY A 92 -6.01 -4.71 -0.22
CA GLY A 92 -4.77 -4.01 -0.48
C GLY A 92 -3.56 -4.69 0.11
N LEU A 93 -2.57 -3.85 0.37
CA LEU A 93 -1.25 -4.28 0.82
C LEU A 93 -0.84 -3.51 2.06
N ARG A 94 -0.01 -4.13 2.88
CA ARG A 94 0.62 -3.49 4.04
C ARG A 94 2.11 -3.76 4.00
N THR A 95 2.90 -2.76 4.32
CA THR A 95 4.33 -2.91 4.51
C THR A 95 4.81 -2.00 5.64
N LEU A 96 5.97 -2.33 6.19
CA LEU A 96 6.64 -1.49 7.17
C LEU A 96 7.74 -0.72 6.45
N ALA A 97 7.85 0.56 6.77
CA ALA A 97 8.92 1.41 6.28
C ALA A 97 9.77 1.87 7.46
N VAL A 98 11.10 1.86 7.28
CA VAL A 98 12.02 2.40 8.26
C VAL A 98 12.42 3.79 7.78
N GLU A 99 12.07 4.80 8.56
CA GLU A 99 12.51 6.16 8.29
C GLU A 99 13.80 6.46 9.04
N THR A 100 14.81 6.81 8.28
CA THR A 100 16.10 7.24 8.81
C THR A 100 16.25 8.76 8.65
#